data_63b6c6e1d2012cd170380e178b2a3d79
#
_entry.id   63b6c6e1d2012cd170380e178b2a3d79
#
_cell.length_a   1.000
_cell.length_b   1.000
_cell.length_c   1.000
_cell.angle_alpha   90.00
_cell.angle_beta   90.00
_cell.angle_gamma   90.00
#
_symmetry.space_group_name_H-M   'P 1'
#
loop_
_entity.id
_entity.type
_entity.pdbx_description
1 polymer ?
#
loop_
_entity_poly.entity_id
_entity_poly.type
_entity_poly.pdbx_seq_one_letter_code
_entity_poly.pdbx_strand_id
1 'polypeptide(L)'
;MTDVNLWPSAAHALDYLSKADSLPHRTEGEAELLRCLPPLMSRVLDLGSGDGRLLALVKLVRPTANTVALDFSPTMIERLRSRFDDDSSVEVIVHDLDNPLPLSLGTFDAVVSSFAIHHVSHDRKRCLYAEAYERLNPGGVFCNLEHVSSPTLTLHHEFLTAISYTPEEEDPSNKLLDVETQLSWLREIGFQHVDCLWKWRELALFTGRKRSSHTSS
;
A
#
# COMPACT_ATOMS: atom_id res chain seq x y z
N MET A 1 16.12 16.75 11.35
CA MET A 1 16.52 15.39 10.99
C MET A 1 16.50 15.31 9.48
N THR A 2 17.58 14.87 8.85
CA THR A 2 17.60 14.64 7.41
C THR A 2 16.62 13.53 7.09
N ASP A 3 15.74 13.77 6.14
CA ASP A 3 14.76 12.78 5.67
C ASP A 3 15.52 11.65 4.96
N VAL A 4 15.65 10.51 5.64
CA VAL A 4 16.44 9.37 5.14
C VAL A 4 15.53 8.54 4.23
N ASN A 5 15.85 8.46 2.95
CA ASN A 5 15.21 7.55 2.02
C ASN A 5 16.26 6.55 1.50
N LEU A 6 16.13 5.28 1.89
CA LEU A 6 17.08 4.21 1.54
C LEU A 6 16.71 3.44 0.27
N TRP A 7 15.49 3.60 -0.24
CA TRP A 7 14.95 2.81 -1.36
C TRP A 7 15.62 2.99 -2.73
N PRO A 8 16.36 4.09 -3.02
CA PRO A 8 17.22 4.14 -4.20
C PRO A 8 18.41 3.18 -4.13
N SER A 9 18.77 2.66 -2.93
CA SER A 9 19.85 1.71 -2.74
C SER A 9 19.43 0.30 -3.12
N ALA A 10 20.15 -0.31 -4.08
CA ALA A 10 19.93 -1.70 -4.45
C ALA A 10 20.17 -2.68 -3.29
N ALA A 11 21.17 -2.40 -2.43
CA ALA A 11 21.45 -3.24 -1.27
C ALA A 11 20.28 -3.26 -0.28
N HIS A 12 19.68 -2.10 0.01
CA HIS A 12 18.50 -1.99 0.89
C HIS A 12 17.29 -2.72 0.29
N ALA A 13 16.98 -2.49 -1.00
CA ALA A 13 15.89 -3.16 -1.68
C ALA A 13 16.04 -4.70 -1.71
N LEU A 14 17.27 -5.22 -1.90
CA LEU A 14 17.53 -6.65 -1.89
C LEU A 14 17.45 -7.25 -0.48
N ASP A 15 17.92 -6.55 0.55
CA ASP A 15 17.76 -6.97 1.95
C ASP A 15 16.30 -7.09 2.33
N TYR A 16 15.48 -6.07 2.03
CA TYR A 16 14.03 -6.12 2.22
C TYR A 16 13.40 -7.34 1.54
N LEU A 17 13.70 -7.59 0.27
CA LEU A 17 13.11 -8.71 -0.47
C LEU A 17 13.48 -10.08 0.15
N SER A 18 14.68 -10.21 0.72
CA SER A 18 15.08 -11.44 1.39
C SER A 18 14.26 -11.74 2.66
N LYS A 19 13.71 -10.70 3.30
CA LYS A 19 12.96 -10.77 4.56
C LYS A 19 11.44 -10.72 4.36
N ALA A 20 10.99 -10.15 3.24
CA ALA A 20 9.58 -9.86 2.99
C ALA A 20 8.65 -11.08 3.09
N ASP A 21 9.12 -12.26 2.65
CA ASP A 21 8.34 -13.50 2.69
C ASP A 21 8.31 -14.14 4.09
N SER A 22 9.23 -13.75 4.98
CA SER A 22 9.30 -14.26 6.35
C SER A 22 8.51 -13.43 7.36
N LEU A 23 7.92 -12.29 6.94
CA LEU A 23 7.13 -11.43 7.83
C LEU A 23 5.88 -12.18 8.31
N PRO A 24 5.78 -12.46 9.63
CA PRO A 24 4.65 -13.21 10.18
C PRO A 24 3.31 -12.54 9.85
N HIS A 25 2.30 -13.35 9.56
CA HIS A 25 0.91 -12.92 9.29
C HIS A 25 0.72 -12.02 8.05
N ARG A 26 1.77 -11.73 7.27
CA ARG A 26 1.65 -10.95 6.02
C ARG A 26 0.64 -11.55 5.06
N THR A 27 0.68 -12.86 4.84
CA THR A 27 -0.22 -13.57 3.93
C THR A 27 -1.68 -13.50 4.36
N GLU A 28 -1.96 -13.44 5.67
CA GLU A 28 -3.32 -13.24 6.20
C GLU A 28 -3.84 -11.85 5.86
N GLY A 29 -3.03 -10.80 6.07
CA GLY A 29 -3.38 -9.43 5.71
C GLY A 29 -3.57 -9.27 4.19
N GLU A 30 -2.70 -9.86 3.37
CA GLU A 30 -2.83 -9.88 1.90
C GLU A 30 -4.12 -10.61 1.48
N ALA A 31 -4.44 -11.75 2.09
CA ALA A 31 -5.68 -12.48 1.79
C ALA A 31 -6.93 -11.66 2.14
N GLU A 32 -6.91 -10.93 3.25
CA GLU A 32 -8.02 -10.04 3.63
C GLU A 32 -8.14 -8.86 2.66
N LEU A 33 -7.02 -8.25 2.23
CA LEU A 33 -7.02 -7.22 1.22
C LEU A 33 -7.69 -7.70 -0.08
N LEU A 34 -7.35 -8.90 -0.55
CA LEU A 34 -7.93 -9.47 -1.78
C LEU A 34 -9.45 -9.70 -1.66
N ARG A 35 -9.98 -10.01 -0.47
CA ARG A 35 -11.42 -10.12 -0.22
C ARG A 35 -12.17 -8.79 -0.33
N CYS A 36 -11.47 -7.67 -0.05
CA CYS A 36 -12.04 -6.33 -0.15
C CYS A 36 -12.24 -5.85 -1.60
N LEU A 37 -11.53 -6.46 -2.56
CA LEU A 37 -11.56 -6.06 -3.95
C LEU A 37 -12.90 -6.37 -4.61
N PRO A 38 -13.48 -5.43 -5.39
CA PRO A 38 -14.73 -5.65 -6.10
C PRO A 38 -14.67 -6.91 -6.98
N PRO A 39 -15.74 -7.71 -7.04
CA PRO A 39 -15.75 -8.91 -7.88
C PRO A 39 -15.65 -8.58 -9.37
N LEU A 40 -16.27 -7.48 -9.80
CA LEU A 40 -16.20 -6.94 -11.16
C LEU A 40 -15.34 -5.68 -11.15
N MET A 41 -14.07 -5.86 -11.39
CA MET A 41 -13.04 -4.82 -11.34
C MET A 41 -12.26 -4.83 -12.66
N SER A 42 -12.18 -3.68 -13.33
CA SER A 42 -11.51 -3.54 -14.62
C SER A 42 -10.14 -2.87 -14.51
N ARG A 43 -9.95 -1.95 -13.54
CA ARG A 43 -8.70 -1.22 -13.37
C ARG A 43 -8.28 -1.11 -11.90
N VAL A 44 -6.99 -1.38 -11.64
CA VAL A 44 -6.37 -1.29 -10.30
C VAL A 44 -5.13 -0.41 -10.37
N LEU A 45 -4.94 0.43 -9.36
CA LEU A 45 -3.71 1.16 -9.11
C LEU A 45 -3.01 0.57 -7.87
N ASP A 46 -1.75 0.20 -7.99
CA ASP A 46 -0.91 -0.27 -6.89
C ASP A 46 0.14 0.79 -6.55
N LEU A 47 0.09 1.30 -5.34
CA LEU A 47 0.94 2.38 -4.83
C LEU A 47 2.14 1.81 -4.08
N GLY A 48 3.35 2.00 -4.62
CA GLY A 48 4.57 1.40 -4.08
C GLY A 48 4.58 -0.10 -4.30
N SER A 49 4.49 -0.50 -5.57
CA SER A 49 4.27 -1.91 -5.96
C SER A 49 5.45 -2.83 -5.63
N GLY A 50 6.62 -2.28 -5.31
CA GLY A 50 7.83 -3.05 -5.07
C GLY A 50 8.18 -3.96 -6.24
N ASP A 51 8.46 -5.22 -5.96
CA ASP A 51 8.72 -6.26 -6.98
C ASP A 51 7.45 -6.82 -7.65
N GLY A 52 6.26 -6.25 -7.35
CA GLY A 52 4.98 -6.67 -7.90
C GLY A 52 4.29 -7.83 -7.15
N ARG A 53 4.70 -8.14 -5.93
CA ARG A 53 4.11 -9.24 -5.13
C ARG A 53 2.59 -9.08 -4.97
N LEU A 54 2.12 -7.93 -4.45
CA LEU A 54 0.68 -7.69 -4.27
C LEU A 54 -0.05 -7.77 -5.60
N LEU A 55 0.52 -7.17 -6.63
CA LEU A 55 -0.07 -7.16 -7.96
C LEU A 55 -0.23 -8.58 -8.53
N ALA A 56 0.74 -9.47 -8.32
CA ALA A 56 0.63 -10.87 -8.72
C ALA A 56 -0.54 -11.57 -8.02
N LEU A 57 -0.74 -11.32 -6.73
CA LEU A 57 -1.89 -11.84 -5.98
C LEU A 57 -3.22 -11.28 -6.51
N VAL A 58 -3.27 -9.98 -6.82
CA VAL A 58 -4.45 -9.35 -7.45
C VAL A 58 -4.76 -10.02 -8.79
N LYS A 59 -3.76 -10.27 -9.65
CA LYS A 59 -3.93 -10.93 -10.94
C LYS A 59 -4.43 -12.38 -10.80
N LEU A 60 -4.06 -13.10 -9.74
CA LEU A 60 -4.59 -14.44 -9.49
C LEU A 60 -6.11 -14.43 -9.23
N VAL A 61 -6.64 -13.44 -8.54
CA VAL A 61 -8.07 -13.35 -8.19
C VAL A 61 -8.88 -12.51 -9.18
N ARG A 62 -8.21 -11.65 -9.97
CA ARG A 62 -8.80 -10.75 -10.98
C ARG A 62 -7.96 -10.75 -12.26
N PRO A 63 -7.87 -11.87 -12.98
CA PRO A 63 -6.93 -12.04 -14.10
C PRO A 63 -7.17 -11.09 -15.28
N THR A 64 -8.38 -10.57 -15.43
CA THR A 64 -8.76 -9.66 -16.52
C THR A 64 -8.60 -8.18 -16.18
N ALA A 65 -8.23 -7.84 -14.94
CA ALA A 65 -8.04 -6.45 -14.55
C ALA A 65 -6.78 -5.87 -15.19
N ASN A 66 -6.91 -4.67 -15.78
CA ASN A 66 -5.76 -3.85 -16.14
C ASN A 66 -5.19 -3.21 -14.87
N THR A 67 -3.90 -3.25 -14.72
CA THR A 67 -3.23 -2.81 -13.52
C THR A 67 -2.17 -1.76 -13.84
N VAL A 68 -2.08 -0.73 -13.00
CA VAL A 68 -1.02 0.28 -13.04
C VAL A 68 -0.22 0.14 -11.77
N ALA A 69 1.07 -0.08 -11.90
CA ALA A 69 2.00 -0.27 -10.81
C ALA A 69 2.94 0.94 -10.70
N LEU A 70 2.95 1.59 -9.54
CA LEU A 70 3.84 2.72 -9.25
C LEU A 70 4.94 2.28 -8.28
N ASP A 71 6.18 2.50 -8.64
CA ASP A 71 7.34 2.42 -7.75
C ASP A 71 8.44 3.35 -8.25
N PHE A 72 9.41 3.70 -7.40
CA PHE A 72 10.53 4.56 -7.80
C PHE A 72 11.89 3.90 -7.64
N SER A 73 11.98 2.80 -6.87
CA SER A 73 13.22 2.07 -6.66
C SER A 73 13.66 1.37 -7.95
N PRO A 74 14.85 1.66 -8.50
CA PRO A 74 15.31 1.04 -9.73
C PRO A 74 15.33 -0.49 -9.66
N THR A 75 15.76 -1.04 -8.53
CA THR A 75 15.83 -2.49 -8.30
C THR A 75 14.44 -3.12 -8.27
N MET A 76 13.47 -2.45 -7.65
CA MET A 76 12.08 -2.92 -7.61
C MET A 76 11.45 -2.87 -9.00
N ILE A 77 11.61 -1.77 -9.72
CA ILE A 77 11.10 -1.59 -11.09
C ILE A 77 11.64 -2.66 -12.05
N GLU A 78 12.93 -3.00 -11.95
CA GLU A 78 13.53 -4.05 -12.78
C GLU A 78 12.84 -5.40 -12.52
N ARG A 79 12.66 -5.77 -11.24
CA ARG A 79 12.00 -7.02 -10.85
C ARG A 79 10.52 -7.03 -11.21
N LEU A 80 9.83 -5.91 -11.01
CA LEU A 80 8.42 -5.74 -11.37
C LEU A 80 8.21 -5.94 -12.87
N ARG A 81 9.04 -5.31 -13.71
CA ARG A 81 9.00 -5.50 -15.17
C ARG A 81 9.31 -6.93 -15.58
N SER A 82 10.33 -7.55 -14.98
CA SER A 82 10.66 -8.95 -15.27
C SER A 82 9.56 -9.92 -14.85
N ARG A 83 8.82 -9.62 -13.76
CA ARG A 83 7.70 -10.45 -13.29
C ARG A 83 6.51 -10.45 -14.25
N PHE A 84 6.30 -9.35 -14.97
CA PHE A 84 5.14 -9.12 -15.83
C PHE A 84 5.52 -8.81 -17.28
N ASP A 85 6.68 -9.26 -17.76
CA ASP A 85 7.18 -8.98 -19.12
C ASP A 85 6.24 -9.49 -20.23
N ASP A 86 5.54 -10.60 -19.98
CA ASP A 86 4.56 -11.19 -20.89
C ASP A 86 3.09 -10.72 -20.64
N ASP A 87 2.83 -9.87 -19.63
CA ASP A 87 1.47 -9.42 -19.30
C ASP A 87 1.21 -7.98 -19.73
N SER A 88 0.71 -7.81 -20.96
CA SER A 88 0.38 -6.47 -21.51
C SER A 88 -0.73 -5.71 -20.76
N SER A 89 -1.40 -6.32 -19.80
CA SER A 89 -2.40 -5.67 -18.94
C SER A 89 -1.78 -5.02 -17.70
N VAL A 90 -0.45 -5.11 -17.54
CA VAL A 90 0.31 -4.48 -16.45
C VAL A 90 1.14 -3.31 -17.00
N GLU A 91 0.80 -2.10 -16.58
CA GLU A 91 1.55 -0.89 -16.88
C GLU A 91 2.45 -0.53 -15.69
N VAL A 92 3.76 -0.41 -15.90
CA VAL A 92 4.74 -0.05 -14.87
C VAL A 92 5.22 1.39 -15.07
N ILE A 93 4.93 2.25 -14.11
CA ILE A 93 5.28 3.67 -14.13
C ILE A 93 6.27 3.96 -13.00
N VAL A 94 7.41 4.57 -13.35
CA VAL A 94 8.39 5.05 -12.37
C VAL A 94 7.83 6.32 -11.73
N HIS A 95 7.48 6.24 -10.45
CA HIS A 95 6.91 7.36 -9.71
C HIS A 95 7.24 7.29 -8.22
N ASP A 96 7.72 8.40 -7.68
CA ASP A 96 8.00 8.56 -6.26
C ASP A 96 6.73 9.08 -5.55
N LEU A 97 6.24 8.35 -4.54
CA LEU A 97 5.04 8.71 -3.78
C LEU A 97 5.21 9.99 -2.95
N ASP A 98 6.42 10.50 -2.77
CA ASP A 98 6.62 11.84 -2.20
C ASP A 98 6.12 12.96 -3.13
N ASN A 99 5.93 12.67 -4.42
CA ASN A 99 5.34 13.58 -5.40
C ASN A 99 3.85 13.31 -5.60
N PRO A 100 3.05 14.33 -6.00
CA PRO A 100 1.64 14.15 -6.33
C PRO A 100 1.41 13.13 -7.43
N LEU A 101 0.36 12.30 -7.31
CA LEU A 101 0.00 11.30 -8.31
C LEU A 101 -0.32 11.98 -9.67
N PRO A 102 0.25 11.48 -10.79
CA PRO A 102 0.01 12.06 -12.11
C PRO A 102 -1.47 12.10 -12.47
N LEU A 103 -1.94 13.24 -12.97
CA LEU A 103 -3.34 13.39 -13.41
C LEU A 103 -3.68 12.48 -14.59
N SER A 104 -2.68 12.10 -15.39
CA SER A 104 -2.81 11.20 -16.55
C SER A 104 -3.17 9.75 -16.20
N LEU A 105 -3.04 9.34 -14.94
CA LEU A 105 -3.38 7.96 -14.51
C LEU A 105 -4.84 7.59 -14.78
N GLY A 106 -5.75 8.56 -14.84
CA GLY A 106 -7.19 8.28 -14.95
C GLY A 106 -7.79 7.80 -13.63
N THR A 107 -8.82 6.94 -13.71
CA THR A 107 -9.54 6.44 -12.55
C THR A 107 -9.53 4.91 -12.47
N PHE A 108 -9.81 4.37 -11.26
CA PHE A 108 -9.64 2.97 -10.91
C PHE A 108 -10.81 2.45 -10.09
N ASP A 109 -11.09 1.16 -10.18
CA ASP A 109 -12.08 0.49 -9.34
C ASP A 109 -11.51 0.12 -7.97
N ALA A 110 -10.19 -0.02 -7.90
CA ALA A 110 -9.45 -0.19 -6.66
C ALA A 110 -8.13 0.56 -6.71
N VAL A 111 -7.75 1.16 -5.57
CA VAL A 111 -6.40 1.64 -5.29
C VAL A 111 -5.89 0.82 -4.12
N VAL A 112 -4.77 0.15 -4.31
CA VAL A 112 -4.18 -0.74 -3.30
C VAL A 112 -2.76 -0.31 -2.95
N SER A 113 -2.30 -0.69 -1.79
CA SER A 113 -0.90 -0.57 -1.36
C SER A 113 -0.58 -1.65 -0.35
N SER A 114 0.68 -2.10 -0.32
CA SER A 114 1.16 -3.05 0.70
C SER A 114 2.57 -2.68 1.15
N PHE A 115 2.68 -2.26 2.40
CA PHE A 115 3.95 -1.92 3.06
C PHE A 115 4.81 -0.91 2.29
N ALA A 116 4.19 0.18 1.81
CA ALA A 116 4.89 1.24 1.07
C ALA A 116 4.63 2.64 1.65
N ILE A 117 3.39 2.95 2.02
CA ILE A 117 3.00 4.32 2.38
C ILE A 117 3.60 4.76 3.74
N HIS A 118 4.03 3.84 4.60
CA HIS A 118 4.72 4.21 5.85
C HIS A 118 6.09 4.87 5.65
N HIS A 119 6.63 4.88 4.45
CA HIS A 119 7.87 5.58 4.14
C HIS A 119 7.69 7.05 3.79
N VAL A 120 6.48 7.51 3.47
CA VAL A 120 6.23 8.93 3.18
C VAL A 120 5.89 9.73 4.45
N SER A 121 6.19 11.03 4.45
CA SER A 121 5.89 11.91 5.60
C SER A 121 4.39 11.93 5.93
N HIS A 122 4.03 12.28 7.18
CA HIS A 122 2.64 12.27 7.62
C HIS A 122 1.76 13.21 6.80
N ASP A 123 2.26 14.42 6.50
CA ASP A 123 1.53 15.37 5.65
C ASP A 123 1.35 14.82 4.23
N ARG A 124 2.40 14.24 3.66
CA ARG A 124 2.35 13.63 2.33
C ARG A 124 1.41 12.41 2.32
N LYS A 125 1.43 11.59 3.36
CA LYS A 125 0.53 10.43 3.52
C LYS A 125 -0.94 10.87 3.45
N ARG A 126 -1.32 11.94 4.17
CA ARG A 126 -2.68 12.48 4.14
C ARG A 126 -3.04 13.00 2.74
N CYS A 127 -2.13 13.70 2.06
CA CYS A 127 -2.34 14.14 0.68
C CYS A 127 -2.50 12.95 -0.28
N LEU A 128 -1.67 11.91 -0.14
CA LEU A 128 -1.72 10.69 -0.96
C LEU A 128 -3.06 9.96 -0.80
N TYR A 129 -3.63 9.90 0.41
CA TYR A 129 -4.96 9.34 0.64
C TYR A 129 -6.06 10.14 -0.06
N ALA A 130 -5.96 11.48 -0.07
CA ALA A 130 -6.89 12.33 -0.81
C ALA A 130 -6.74 12.13 -2.33
N GLU A 131 -5.51 12.04 -2.83
CA GLU A 131 -5.24 11.75 -4.24
C GLU A 131 -5.77 10.36 -4.64
N ALA A 132 -5.59 9.33 -3.80
CA ALA A 132 -6.16 8.01 -4.01
C ALA A 132 -7.70 8.07 -4.09
N TYR A 133 -8.35 8.84 -3.21
CA TYR A 133 -9.79 9.08 -3.27
C TYR A 133 -10.22 9.68 -4.61
N GLU A 134 -9.51 10.70 -5.09
CA GLU A 134 -9.81 11.34 -6.38
C GLU A 134 -9.65 10.36 -7.56
N ARG A 135 -8.67 9.45 -7.49
CA ARG A 135 -8.43 8.42 -8.53
C ARG A 135 -9.43 7.26 -8.50
N LEU A 136 -10.24 7.11 -7.48
CA LEU A 136 -11.26 6.06 -7.44
C LEU A 136 -12.48 6.42 -8.30
N ASN A 137 -13.01 5.43 -9.00
CA ASN A 137 -14.36 5.46 -9.55
C ASN A 137 -15.41 5.53 -8.43
N PRO A 138 -16.61 6.09 -8.65
CA PRO A 138 -17.71 5.98 -7.69
C PRO A 138 -17.95 4.51 -7.28
N GLY A 139 -17.98 4.23 -5.97
CA GLY A 139 -18.08 2.88 -5.42
C GLY A 139 -16.76 2.10 -5.36
N GLY A 140 -15.69 2.65 -5.90
CA GLY A 140 -14.35 2.05 -5.84
C GLY A 140 -13.81 1.95 -4.41
N VAL A 141 -12.82 1.08 -4.20
CA VAL A 141 -12.25 0.76 -2.89
C VAL A 141 -10.78 1.19 -2.79
N PHE A 142 -10.41 1.76 -1.67
CA PHE A 142 -9.02 1.92 -1.22
C PHE A 142 -8.69 0.83 -0.20
N CYS A 143 -7.55 0.14 -0.38
CA CYS A 143 -7.04 -0.87 0.54
C CYS A 143 -5.55 -0.61 0.78
N ASN A 144 -5.15 -0.37 2.02
CA ASN A 144 -3.76 -0.17 2.40
C ASN A 144 -3.38 -1.14 3.51
N LEU A 145 -2.58 -2.15 3.17
CA LEU A 145 -1.93 -3.03 4.14
C LEU A 145 -0.63 -2.36 4.58
N GLU A 146 -0.56 -1.97 5.86
CA GLU A 146 0.39 -0.98 6.32
C GLU A 146 1.13 -1.39 7.60
N HIS A 147 2.35 -0.88 7.76
CA HIS A 147 3.08 -0.88 9.02
C HIS A 147 2.70 0.38 9.81
N VAL A 148 2.13 0.21 10.99
CA VAL A 148 1.59 1.28 11.83
C VAL A 148 2.35 1.39 13.13
N SER A 149 2.29 2.55 13.79
CA SER A 149 2.90 2.72 15.11
C SER A 149 2.11 2.00 16.20
N SER A 150 2.84 1.43 17.15
CA SER A 150 2.27 1.00 18.43
C SER A 150 1.93 2.20 19.33
N PRO A 151 0.94 2.07 20.22
CA PRO A 151 0.60 3.13 21.18
C PRO A 151 1.67 3.31 22.28
N THR A 152 2.56 2.34 22.48
CA THR A 152 3.62 2.40 23.50
C THR A 152 4.90 1.73 22.99
N LEU A 153 6.06 2.18 23.50
CA LEU A 153 7.36 1.55 23.23
C LEU A 153 7.40 0.06 23.65
N THR A 154 6.71 -0.30 24.72
CA THR A 154 6.63 -1.70 25.16
C THR A 154 6.02 -2.58 24.09
N LEU A 155 4.88 -2.18 23.55
CA LEU A 155 4.21 -2.93 22.47
C LEU A 155 5.02 -2.93 21.18
N HIS A 156 5.73 -1.84 20.89
CA HIS A 156 6.66 -1.78 19.77
C HIS A 156 7.79 -2.81 19.91
N HIS A 157 8.46 -2.87 21.06
CA HIS A 157 9.49 -3.88 21.32
C HIS A 157 8.96 -5.31 21.28
N GLU A 158 7.71 -5.54 21.73
CA GLU A 158 7.05 -6.84 21.59
C GLU A 158 6.79 -7.19 20.12
N PHE A 159 6.47 -6.21 19.29
CA PHE A 159 6.30 -6.42 17.84
C PHE A 159 7.64 -6.79 17.21
N LEU A 160 8.71 -6.01 17.44
CA LEU A 160 10.05 -6.29 16.92
C LEU A 160 10.50 -7.71 17.31
N THR A 161 10.32 -8.07 18.58
CA THR A 161 10.63 -9.44 19.07
C THR A 161 9.83 -10.51 18.31
N ALA A 162 8.54 -10.25 18.04
CA ALA A 162 7.67 -11.21 17.37
C ALA A 162 8.03 -11.41 15.88
N ILE A 163 8.67 -10.43 15.25
CA ILE A 163 9.20 -10.54 13.88
C ILE A 163 10.70 -10.88 13.84
N SER A 164 11.30 -11.18 14.99
CA SER A 164 12.73 -11.51 15.16
C SER A 164 13.67 -10.37 14.76
N TYR A 165 13.27 -9.11 15.01
CA TYR A 165 14.08 -7.91 14.80
C TYR A 165 14.56 -7.33 16.13
N THR A 166 15.71 -6.68 16.08
CA THR A 166 16.17 -5.77 17.14
C THR A 166 15.82 -4.32 16.76
N PRO A 167 15.81 -3.38 17.73
CA PRO A 167 15.60 -1.96 17.42
C PRO A 167 16.61 -1.36 16.42
N GLU A 168 17.81 -1.91 16.35
CA GLU A 168 18.88 -1.46 15.44
C GLU A 168 18.66 -1.96 13.99
N GLU A 169 17.85 -2.99 13.82
CA GLU A 169 17.50 -3.55 12.50
C GLU A 169 16.25 -2.91 11.92
N GLU A 170 15.57 -2.05 12.69
CA GLU A 170 14.41 -1.32 12.17
C GLU A 170 14.83 -0.37 11.04
N ASP A 171 14.01 -0.31 9.99
CA ASP A 171 14.28 0.59 8.87
C ASP A 171 14.16 2.06 9.32
N PRO A 172 15.27 2.83 9.28
CA PRO A 172 15.25 4.22 9.72
C PRO A 172 14.44 5.16 8.79
N SER A 173 13.99 4.68 7.64
CA SER A 173 13.10 5.42 6.73
C SER A 173 11.63 5.32 7.14
N ASN A 174 11.27 4.49 8.12
CA ASN A 174 9.91 4.35 8.62
C ASN A 174 9.39 5.67 9.22
N LYS A 175 8.20 6.06 8.79
CA LYS A 175 7.42 7.18 9.30
C LYS A 175 6.05 6.67 9.76
N LEU A 176 6.10 5.79 10.77
CA LEU A 176 4.93 5.09 11.27
C LEU A 176 3.91 6.07 11.86
N LEU A 177 2.64 5.76 11.67
CA LEU A 177 1.52 6.54 12.21
C LEU A 177 0.48 5.57 12.75
N ASP A 178 -0.20 5.99 13.82
CA ASP A 178 -1.21 5.18 14.48
C ASP A 178 -2.46 4.92 13.62
N VAL A 179 -3.18 3.87 13.96
CA VAL A 179 -4.39 3.43 13.24
C VAL A 179 -5.49 4.49 13.29
N GLU A 180 -5.73 5.09 14.46
CA GLU A 180 -6.89 5.98 14.68
C GLU A 180 -6.75 7.26 13.87
N THR A 181 -5.56 7.85 13.84
CA THR A 181 -5.26 9.03 13.02
C THR A 181 -5.48 8.74 11.52
N GLN A 182 -5.00 7.58 11.03
CA GLN A 182 -5.16 7.23 9.62
C GLN A 182 -6.64 6.99 9.26
N LEU A 183 -7.40 6.29 10.10
CA LEU A 183 -8.84 6.12 9.91
C LEU A 183 -9.61 7.46 9.97
N SER A 184 -9.21 8.37 10.86
CA SER A 184 -9.81 9.72 10.92
C SER A 184 -9.58 10.47 9.61
N TRP A 185 -8.35 10.48 9.11
CA TRP A 185 -8.04 11.13 7.83
C TRP A 185 -8.84 10.57 6.65
N LEU A 186 -8.99 9.25 6.56
CA LEU A 186 -9.80 8.64 5.52
C LEU A 186 -11.27 9.11 5.58
N ARG A 187 -11.85 9.20 6.81
CA ARG A 187 -13.22 9.72 6.99
C ARG A 187 -13.32 11.19 6.63
N GLU A 188 -12.38 12.03 7.06
CA GLU A 188 -12.31 13.46 6.76
C GLU A 188 -12.19 13.74 5.25
N ILE A 189 -11.45 12.92 4.51
CA ILE A 189 -11.30 12.99 3.05
C ILE A 189 -12.64 12.67 2.34
N GLY A 190 -13.50 11.89 2.97
CA GLY A 190 -14.82 11.57 2.44
C GLY A 190 -15.04 10.11 2.08
N PHE A 191 -14.10 9.23 2.40
CA PHE A 191 -14.33 7.80 2.27
C PHE A 191 -15.50 7.34 3.15
N GLN A 192 -16.30 6.44 2.63
CA GLN A 192 -17.36 5.73 3.35
C GLN A 192 -16.89 4.34 3.75
N HIS A 193 -17.54 3.72 4.74
CA HIS A 193 -17.20 2.37 5.23
C HIS A 193 -15.73 2.24 5.59
N VAL A 194 -15.18 3.27 6.23
CA VAL A 194 -13.78 3.30 6.67
C VAL A 194 -13.62 2.41 7.89
N ASP A 195 -12.75 1.41 7.76
CA ASP A 195 -12.45 0.47 8.85
C ASP A 195 -11.01 -0.07 8.76
N CYS A 196 -10.55 -0.62 9.88
CA CYS A 196 -9.36 -1.48 9.95
C CYS A 196 -9.85 -2.93 9.97
N LEU A 197 -9.89 -3.58 8.81
CA LEU A 197 -10.51 -4.91 8.67
C LEU A 197 -9.63 -6.05 9.15
N TRP A 198 -8.34 -5.82 9.27
CA TRP A 198 -7.40 -6.78 9.82
C TRP A 198 -6.28 -6.05 10.55
N LYS A 199 -5.85 -6.61 11.67
CA LYS A 199 -4.72 -6.09 12.43
C LYS A 199 -3.99 -7.22 13.16
N TRP A 200 -2.68 -7.25 13.01
CA TRP A 200 -1.80 -8.05 13.85
C TRP A 200 -0.64 -7.16 14.32
N ARG A 201 -0.63 -6.83 15.64
CA ARG A 201 0.34 -5.91 16.25
C ARG A 201 0.46 -4.59 15.48
N GLU A 202 1.60 -4.33 14.82
CA GLU A 202 1.86 -3.14 14.01
C GLU A 202 1.53 -3.32 12.52
N LEU A 203 0.98 -4.44 12.12
CA LEU A 203 0.48 -4.65 10.77
C LEU A 203 -1.03 -4.45 10.74
N ALA A 204 -1.52 -3.61 9.84
CA ALA A 204 -2.93 -3.26 9.77
C ALA A 204 -3.41 -3.10 8.32
N LEU A 205 -4.64 -3.51 8.04
CA LEU A 205 -5.31 -3.27 6.75
C LEU A 205 -6.39 -2.21 6.91
N PHE A 206 -6.16 -1.05 6.31
CA PHE A 206 -7.16 0.01 6.19
C PHE A 206 -7.97 -0.15 4.92
N THR A 207 -9.27 0.13 5.01
CA THR A 207 -10.15 0.17 3.85
C THR A 207 -11.06 1.39 3.89
N GLY A 208 -11.47 1.84 2.70
CA GLY A 208 -12.48 2.88 2.54
C GLY A 208 -13.07 2.83 1.14
N ARG A 209 -14.31 3.27 0.97
CA ARG A 209 -14.96 3.30 -0.35
C ARG A 209 -15.28 4.71 -0.78
N LYS A 210 -15.09 5.02 -2.05
CA LYS A 210 -15.62 6.26 -2.63
C LYS A 210 -17.14 6.16 -2.75
N ARG A 211 -17.83 7.26 -2.40
CA ARG A 211 -19.29 7.31 -2.51
C ARG A 211 -19.75 6.89 -3.91
N SER A 212 -20.77 6.02 -3.97
CA SER A 212 -21.41 5.66 -5.24
C SER A 212 -22.21 6.86 -5.78
N SER A 213 -22.24 7.03 -7.10
CA SER A 213 -22.99 8.09 -7.77
C SER A 213 -24.53 7.87 -7.77
N HIS A 214 -25.03 6.82 -7.11
CA HIS A 214 -26.46 6.59 -7.03
C HIS A 214 -27.05 7.56 -6.02
N THR A 215 -27.63 8.62 -6.55
CA THR A 215 -28.61 9.46 -5.88
C THR A 215 -29.75 8.59 -5.39
N SER A 216 -30.03 8.71 -4.09
CA SER A 216 -31.30 8.24 -3.50
C SER A 216 -32.44 8.80 -4.32
N SER A 217 -33.22 7.94 -4.91
CA SER A 217 -34.58 8.25 -5.36
C SER A 217 -35.50 8.17 -4.15
#